data_8145ee5c10c8a87e3f64f91c0497a8c7
#
_entry.id   8145ee5c10c8a87e3f64f91c0497a8c7
#
_cell.length_a   1.000
_cell.length_b   1.000
_cell.length_c   1.000
_cell.angle_alpha   90.00
_cell.angle_beta   90.00
_cell.angle_gamma   90.00
#
_symmetry.space_group_name_H-M   'P 1'
#
loop_
_entity.id
_entity.type
_entity.pdbx_description
1 polymer ?
#
loop_
_entity_poly.entity_id
_entity_poly.type
_entity_poly.pdbx_seq_one_letter_code
_entity_poly.pdbx_strand_id
1 'polypeptide(L)'
;MFVTKRIGPKSKDLGKIKKLYEEAFPENERFSFSMMIKNESGHYETFGFYKDGAFCGFAIVLNSLDISHIIYFATLPEMRGKGLGAKALAAMGRIESGRRIIVDIEREVPDCEENEIRRRRKNFYLRNGYSETEVRYRWQDEAYEILVFGGKLSKEDFGNFWKNLGINKNTSEG
;
A
#
# COMPACT_ATOMS: atom_id res chain seq x y z
N MET A 1 4.54 13.48 19.07
CA MET A 1 5.38 13.51 17.84
C MET A 1 5.09 12.27 17.00
N PHE A 2 4.94 12.43 15.68
CA PHE A 2 4.74 11.30 14.75
C PHE A 2 6.10 10.89 14.16
N VAL A 3 6.41 9.59 14.19
CA VAL A 3 7.70 9.04 13.72
C VAL A 3 7.45 7.84 12.83
N THR A 4 8.20 7.72 11.74
CA THR A 4 8.25 6.56 10.85
C THR A 4 9.59 5.85 11.03
N LYS A 5 9.58 4.53 11.18
CA LYS A 5 10.78 3.71 11.32
C LYS A 5 10.79 2.60 10.29
N ARG A 6 11.94 2.34 9.68
CA ARG A 6 12.16 1.10 8.92
C ARG A 6 12.19 -0.09 9.86
N ILE A 7 11.51 -1.15 9.48
CA ILE A 7 11.34 -2.37 10.27
C ILE A 7 12.10 -3.50 9.58
N GLY A 8 13.04 -4.10 10.29
CA GLY A 8 13.79 -5.26 9.83
C GLY A 8 13.43 -6.54 10.57
N PRO A 9 14.03 -7.67 10.18
CA PRO A 9 13.74 -9.01 10.75
C PRO A 9 13.95 -9.14 12.25
N LYS A 10 14.75 -8.28 12.85
CA LYS A 10 15.05 -8.28 14.29
C LYS A 10 14.25 -7.27 15.10
N SER A 11 13.28 -6.59 14.47
CA SER A 11 12.47 -5.58 15.17
C SER A 11 11.56 -6.24 16.22
N LYS A 12 11.52 -5.65 17.41
CA LYS A 12 10.62 -6.04 18.49
C LYS A 12 9.14 -5.79 18.17
N ASP A 13 8.85 -4.95 17.17
CA ASP A 13 7.49 -4.60 16.78
C ASP A 13 6.90 -5.51 15.69
N LEU A 14 7.66 -6.50 15.21
CA LEU A 14 7.18 -7.43 14.16
C LEU A 14 5.88 -8.15 14.55
N GLY A 15 5.75 -8.55 15.80
CA GLY A 15 4.53 -9.20 16.28
C GLY A 15 3.29 -8.31 16.18
N LYS A 16 3.44 -7.01 16.47
CA LYS A 16 2.35 -6.02 16.35
C LYS A 16 1.98 -5.80 14.89
N ILE A 17 2.98 -5.69 14.02
CA ILE A 17 2.77 -5.51 12.57
C ILE A 17 2.08 -6.74 12.00
N LYS A 18 2.57 -7.94 12.31
CA LYS A 18 1.98 -9.19 11.83
C LYS A 18 0.52 -9.32 12.26
N LYS A 19 0.23 -9.04 13.52
CA LYS A 19 -1.16 -9.08 14.04
C LYS A 19 -2.05 -8.12 13.25
N LEU A 20 -1.66 -6.86 13.10
CA LEU A 20 -2.44 -5.87 12.35
C LEU A 20 -2.58 -6.26 10.87
N TYR A 21 -1.54 -6.81 10.26
CA TYR A 21 -1.56 -7.33 8.90
C TYR A 21 -2.61 -8.43 8.71
N GLU A 22 -2.64 -9.40 9.62
CA GLU A 22 -3.59 -10.52 9.58
C GLU A 22 -5.03 -10.07 9.87
N GLU A 23 -5.22 -9.07 10.71
CA GLU A 23 -6.54 -8.51 11.03
C GLU A 23 -7.09 -7.58 9.92
N ALA A 24 -6.21 -6.83 9.25
CA ALA A 24 -6.61 -5.83 8.27
C ALA A 24 -6.83 -6.39 6.86
N PHE A 25 -6.21 -7.52 6.52
CA PHE A 25 -6.26 -8.08 5.17
C PHE A 25 -6.71 -9.54 5.17
N PRO A 26 -7.66 -9.93 4.28
CA PRO A 26 -8.11 -11.31 4.13
C PRO A 26 -6.96 -12.25 3.74
N GLU A 27 -7.02 -13.51 4.17
CA GLU A 27 -5.96 -14.50 3.92
C GLU A 27 -5.63 -14.66 2.44
N ASN A 28 -6.64 -14.68 1.58
CA ASN A 28 -6.49 -14.81 0.12
C ASN A 28 -5.83 -13.59 -0.56
N GLU A 29 -5.76 -12.44 0.13
CA GLU A 29 -5.09 -11.22 -0.38
C GLU A 29 -3.68 -11.04 0.19
N ARG A 30 -3.26 -11.90 1.13
CA ARG A 30 -1.98 -11.76 1.83
C ARG A 30 -0.86 -12.50 1.12
N PHE A 31 0.27 -11.81 0.92
CA PHE A 31 1.55 -12.44 0.63
C PHE A 31 2.16 -13.03 1.91
N SER A 32 3.12 -13.92 1.77
CA SER A 32 3.86 -14.43 2.92
C SER A 32 4.54 -13.29 3.69
N PHE A 33 4.10 -13.07 4.93
CA PHE A 33 4.69 -12.06 5.80
C PHE A 33 6.20 -12.30 6.01
N SER A 34 6.56 -13.55 6.28
CA SER A 34 7.97 -13.93 6.47
C SER A 34 8.84 -13.61 5.25
N MET A 35 8.33 -13.87 4.05
CA MET A 35 9.04 -13.57 2.80
C MET A 35 9.30 -12.06 2.65
N MET A 36 8.29 -11.25 2.91
CA MET A 36 8.41 -9.79 2.79
C MET A 36 9.40 -9.23 3.81
N ILE A 37 9.36 -9.72 5.06
CA ILE A 37 10.24 -9.24 6.14
C ILE A 37 11.69 -9.69 5.94
N LYS A 38 11.92 -10.93 5.50
CA LYS A 38 13.27 -11.43 5.17
C LYS A 38 13.88 -10.67 4.00
N ASN A 39 13.03 -10.26 3.06
CA ASN A 39 13.42 -9.41 1.92
C ASN A 39 14.65 -9.93 1.16
N GLU A 40 14.72 -11.23 0.89
CA GLU A 40 15.84 -11.85 0.16
C GLU A 40 15.99 -11.27 -1.26
N SER A 41 14.88 -10.87 -1.87
CA SER A 41 14.87 -10.21 -3.18
C SER A 41 15.41 -8.77 -3.16
N GLY A 42 15.43 -8.12 -2.00
CA GLY A 42 15.82 -6.71 -1.85
C GLY A 42 14.78 -5.68 -2.33
N HIS A 43 13.59 -6.14 -2.73
CA HIS A 43 12.53 -5.25 -3.28
C HIS A 43 11.53 -4.76 -2.24
N TYR A 44 11.44 -5.39 -1.07
CA TYR A 44 10.49 -5.04 -0.03
C TYR A 44 11.09 -4.07 0.99
N GLU A 45 10.28 -3.13 1.44
CA GLU A 45 10.56 -2.30 2.60
C GLU A 45 9.34 -2.28 3.53
N THR A 46 9.58 -2.38 4.82
CA THR A 46 8.53 -2.33 5.84
C THR A 46 8.75 -1.12 6.73
N PHE A 47 7.68 -0.37 6.97
CA PHE A 47 7.68 0.82 7.82
C PHE A 47 6.67 0.68 8.94
N GLY A 48 7.07 1.04 10.14
CA GLY A 48 6.19 1.20 11.29
C GLY A 48 5.94 2.68 11.57
N PHE A 49 4.71 3.03 11.91
CA PHE A 49 4.29 4.37 12.27
C PHE A 49 4.03 4.45 13.76
N TYR A 50 4.49 5.54 14.38
CA TYR A 50 4.44 5.74 15.83
C TYR A 50 3.94 7.15 16.15
N LYS A 51 3.06 7.25 17.13
CA LYS A 51 2.60 8.53 17.72
C LYS A 51 2.99 8.54 19.19
N ASP A 52 3.81 9.52 19.57
CA ASP A 52 4.30 9.68 20.95
C ASP A 52 4.89 8.38 21.53
N GLY A 53 5.65 7.65 20.70
CA GLY A 53 6.28 6.39 21.04
C GLY A 53 5.39 5.14 20.91
N ALA A 54 4.08 5.30 20.77
CA ALA A 54 3.15 4.17 20.60
C ALA A 54 3.02 3.77 19.13
N PHE A 55 3.07 2.47 18.85
CA PHE A 55 2.80 1.92 17.52
C PHE A 55 1.36 2.23 17.09
N CYS A 56 1.17 2.73 15.89
CA CYS A 56 -0.15 3.09 15.37
C CYS A 56 -0.48 2.55 13.99
N GLY A 57 0.48 1.92 13.31
CA GLY A 57 0.23 1.37 11.98
C GLY A 57 1.51 0.97 11.25
N PHE A 58 1.35 0.46 10.04
CA PHE A 58 2.47 0.04 9.20
C PHE A 58 2.18 0.24 7.71
N ALA A 59 3.24 0.21 6.91
CA ALA A 59 3.18 0.04 5.48
C ALA A 59 4.22 -0.99 5.03
N ILE A 60 3.88 -1.78 4.02
CA ILE A 60 4.83 -2.62 3.27
C ILE A 60 4.86 -2.13 1.84
N VAL A 61 6.04 -1.87 1.34
CA VAL A 61 6.30 -1.29 0.02
C VAL A 61 7.09 -2.28 -0.82
N LEU A 62 6.71 -2.42 -2.06
CA LEU A 62 7.41 -3.19 -3.09
C LEU A 62 8.02 -2.22 -4.10
N ASN A 63 9.33 -2.22 -4.21
CA ASN A 63 10.08 -1.31 -5.07
C ASN A 63 10.54 -1.99 -6.36
N SER A 64 10.29 -1.35 -7.48
CA SER A 64 10.77 -1.79 -8.79
C SER A 64 10.91 -0.59 -9.71
N LEU A 65 12.05 -0.47 -10.42
CA LEU A 65 12.34 0.68 -11.25
C LEU A 65 12.24 2.00 -10.44
N ASP A 66 11.54 2.98 -10.96
CA ASP A 66 11.28 4.27 -10.30
C ASP A 66 9.93 4.33 -9.58
N ILE A 67 9.36 3.16 -9.26
CA ILE A 67 8.04 3.04 -8.62
C ILE A 67 8.15 2.35 -7.27
N SER A 68 7.48 2.91 -6.27
CA SER A 68 7.24 2.32 -4.95
C SER A 68 5.76 1.98 -4.83
N HIS A 69 5.44 0.71 -4.78
CA HIS A 69 4.06 0.24 -4.61
C HIS A 69 3.78 -0.04 -3.12
N ILE A 70 2.95 0.77 -2.50
CA ILE A 70 2.45 0.47 -1.15
C ILE A 70 1.43 -0.67 -1.29
N ILE A 71 1.88 -1.89 -1.03
CA ILE A 71 1.05 -3.09 -1.19
C ILE A 71 0.17 -3.37 0.04
N TYR A 72 0.62 -2.95 1.22
CA TYR A 72 -0.14 -3.03 2.46
C TYR A 72 0.03 -1.74 3.25
N PHE A 73 -1.09 -1.19 3.70
CA PHE A 73 -1.13 0.02 4.52
C PHE A 73 -2.29 -0.09 5.50
N ALA A 74 -2.00 -0.06 6.79
CA ALA A 74 -3.02 -0.14 7.81
C ALA A 74 -2.66 0.67 9.05
N THR A 75 -3.67 1.24 9.69
CA THR A 75 -3.58 1.87 11.01
C THR A 75 -4.41 1.07 12.00
N LEU A 76 -4.00 1.06 13.27
CA LEU A 76 -4.77 0.43 14.34
C LEU A 76 -6.18 1.04 14.38
N PRO A 77 -7.24 0.23 14.59
CA PRO A 77 -8.62 0.72 14.62
C PRO A 77 -8.84 1.88 15.59
N GLU A 78 -8.29 1.82 16.79
CA GLU A 78 -8.37 2.83 17.83
C GLU A 78 -7.60 4.13 17.49
N MET A 79 -6.76 4.10 16.47
CA MET A 79 -5.99 5.24 16.01
C MET A 79 -6.60 5.93 14.78
N ARG A 80 -7.68 5.39 14.24
CA ARG A 80 -8.38 5.97 13.08
C ARG A 80 -9.09 7.27 13.45
N GLY A 81 -9.37 8.09 12.43
CA GLY A 81 -10.03 9.39 12.63
C GLY A 81 -9.16 10.49 13.25
N LYS A 82 -7.88 10.21 13.55
CA LYS A 82 -6.94 11.16 14.18
C LYS A 82 -5.92 11.76 13.20
N GLY A 83 -6.15 11.62 11.91
CA GLY A 83 -5.26 12.14 10.86
C GLY A 83 -3.93 11.37 10.71
N LEU A 84 -3.74 10.25 11.40
CA LEU A 84 -2.47 9.51 11.38
C LEU A 84 -2.18 8.86 10.02
N GLY A 85 -3.22 8.41 9.31
CA GLY A 85 -3.07 7.90 7.96
C GLY A 85 -2.50 8.93 6.99
N ALA A 86 -3.00 10.18 7.04
CA ALA A 86 -2.49 11.27 6.22
C ALA A 86 -1.02 11.60 6.56
N LYS A 87 -0.67 11.61 7.85
CA LYS A 87 0.73 11.79 8.30
C LYS A 87 1.64 10.67 7.81
N ALA A 88 1.15 9.42 7.81
CA ALA A 88 1.87 8.27 7.30
C ALA A 88 2.13 8.41 5.79
N LEU A 89 1.11 8.73 4.99
CA LEU A 89 1.28 8.94 3.55
C LEU A 89 2.24 10.11 3.24
N ALA A 90 2.15 11.21 3.98
CA ALA A 90 3.08 12.32 3.83
C ALA A 90 4.53 11.90 4.17
N ALA A 91 4.72 11.09 5.20
CA ALA A 91 6.03 10.54 5.54
C ALA A 91 6.56 9.62 4.43
N MET A 92 5.72 8.76 3.87
CA MET A 92 6.10 7.90 2.74
C MET A 92 6.50 8.72 1.52
N GLY A 93 5.77 9.79 1.20
CA GLY A 93 6.12 10.72 0.11
C GLY A 93 7.51 11.36 0.27
N ARG A 94 7.94 11.62 1.51
CA ARG A 94 9.30 12.14 1.79
C ARG A 94 10.36 11.04 1.71
N ILE A 95 10.09 9.86 2.26
CA ILE A 95 11.03 8.73 2.28
C ILE A 95 11.29 8.23 0.87
N GLU A 96 10.25 8.09 0.07
CA GLU A 96 10.30 7.63 -1.32
C GLU A 96 10.48 8.78 -2.33
N SER A 97 11.02 9.91 -1.89
CA SER A 97 11.21 11.07 -2.77
C SER A 97 12.06 10.69 -4.00
N GLY A 98 11.64 11.14 -5.18
CA GLY A 98 12.26 10.76 -6.46
C GLY A 98 11.64 9.50 -7.09
N ARG A 99 10.71 8.83 -6.42
CA ARG A 99 9.93 7.72 -6.96
C ARG A 99 8.46 8.11 -7.10
N ARG A 100 7.78 7.50 -8.04
CA ARG A 100 6.31 7.53 -8.08
C ARG A 100 5.81 6.49 -7.07
N ILE A 101 4.86 6.89 -6.23
CA ILE A 101 4.25 5.99 -5.26
C ILE A 101 2.89 5.58 -5.79
N ILE A 102 2.62 4.29 -5.84
CA ILE A 102 1.34 3.77 -6.30
C ILE A 102 0.65 2.97 -5.20
N VAL A 103 -0.68 2.98 -5.24
CA VAL A 103 -1.56 2.16 -4.41
C VAL A 103 -2.65 1.55 -5.28
N ASP A 104 -3.04 0.33 -4.98
CA ASP A 104 -4.22 -0.29 -5.55
C ASP A 104 -5.40 -0.20 -4.59
N ILE A 105 -6.54 0.13 -5.13
CA ILE A 105 -7.81 0.21 -4.40
C ILE A 105 -8.90 -0.56 -5.14
N GLU A 106 -9.79 -1.16 -4.37
CA GLU A 106 -10.97 -1.82 -4.93
C GLU A 106 -11.89 -0.78 -5.58
N ARG A 107 -12.34 -1.08 -6.79
CA ARG A 107 -13.27 -0.21 -7.53
C ARG A 107 -14.68 -0.36 -7.00
N GLU A 108 -15.47 0.71 -7.09
CA GLU A 108 -16.92 0.62 -6.96
C GLU A 108 -17.47 -0.22 -8.12
N VAL A 109 -18.37 -1.15 -7.80
CA VAL A 109 -19.07 -1.98 -8.77
C VAL A 109 -20.57 -1.91 -8.51
N PRO A 110 -21.44 -2.08 -9.54
CA PRO A 110 -22.89 -2.02 -9.34
C PRO A 110 -23.36 -2.95 -8.22
N ASP A 111 -24.30 -2.49 -7.42
CA ASP A 111 -25.00 -3.27 -6.37
C ASP A 111 -24.08 -3.86 -5.27
N CYS A 112 -22.90 -3.26 -5.05
CA CYS A 112 -21.99 -3.68 -3.99
C CYS A 112 -22.24 -2.87 -2.71
N GLU A 113 -22.52 -3.58 -1.61
CA GLU A 113 -22.74 -2.98 -0.29
C GLU A 113 -21.51 -2.23 0.25
N GLU A 114 -20.32 -2.60 -0.20
CA GLU A 114 -19.05 -2.03 0.25
C GLU A 114 -18.65 -0.76 -0.50
N ASN A 115 -19.43 -0.31 -1.49
CA ASN A 115 -19.08 0.85 -2.33
C ASN A 115 -18.85 2.13 -1.53
N GLU A 116 -19.56 2.33 -0.43
CA GLU A 116 -19.34 3.50 0.42
C GLU A 116 -17.94 3.48 1.07
N ILE A 117 -17.50 2.31 1.54
CA ILE A 117 -16.16 2.12 2.12
C ILE A 117 -15.09 2.30 1.04
N ARG A 118 -15.32 1.75 -0.15
CA ARG A 118 -14.42 1.89 -1.32
C ARG A 118 -14.25 3.34 -1.73
N ARG A 119 -15.35 4.09 -1.79
CA ARG A 119 -15.35 5.53 -2.10
C ARG A 119 -14.62 6.35 -1.05
N ARG A 120 -14.81 6.07 0.23
CA ARG A 120 -14.10 6.74 1.33
C ARG A 120 -12.60 6.49 1.24
N ARG A 121 -12.18 5.26 0.92
CA ARG A 121 -10.78 4.90 0.74
C ARG A 121 -10.17 5.67 -0.44
N LYS A 122 -10.84 5.68 -1.59
CA LYS A 122 -10.40 6.46 -2.75
C LYS A 122 -10.24 7.94 -2.42
N ASN A 123 -11.26 8.55 -1.81
CA ASN A 123 -11.24 9.94 -1.42
C ASN A 123 -10.12 10.25 -0.41
N PHE A 124 -9.80 9.33 0.48
CA PHE A 124 -8.67 9.46 1.39
C PHE A 124 -7.36 9.64 0.63
N TYR A 125 -7.09 8.81 -0.37
CA TYR A 125 -5.88 8.94 -1.19
C TYR A 125 -5.88 10.21 -2.02
N LEU A 126 -7.00 10.54 -2.67
CA LEU A 126 -7.12 11.76 -3.48
C LEU A 126 -6.86 13.04 -2.65
N ARG A 127 -7.39 13.11 -1.42
CA ARG A 127 -7.11 14.23 -0.51
C ARG A 127 -5.64 14.32 -0.08
N ASN A 128 -4.92 13.23 -0.14
CA ASN A 128 -3.50 13.16 0.23
C ASN A 128 -2.55 13.25 -0.98
N GLY A 129 -3.03 13.82 -2.09
CA GLY A 129 -2.19 14.15 -3.25
C GLY A 129 -2.02 13.04 -4.28
N TYR A 130 -2.74 11.92 -4.14
CA TYR A 130 -2.78 10.88 -5.17
C TYR A 130 -3.72 11.29 -6.29
N SER A 131 -3.44 10.80 -7.49
CA SER A 131 -4.24 11.03 -8.69
C SER A 131 -4.71 9.72 -9.30
N GLU A 132 -5.84 9.77 -9.99
CA GLU A 132 -6.33 8.63 -10.76
C GLU A 132 -5.41 8.32 -11.94
N THR A 133 -5.40 7.07 -12.36
CA THR A 133 -4.70 6.59 -13.55
C THR A 133 -5.66 5.81 -14.44
N GLU A 134 -5.20 5.48 -15.65
CA GLU A 134 -5.92 4.56 -16.54
C GLU A 134 -5.70 3.08 -16.22
N VAL A 135 -4.86 2.77 -15.21
CA VAL A 135 -4.47 1.40 -14.87
C VAL A 135 -5.54 0.73 -14.02
N ARG A 136 -6.10 -0.34 -14.55
CA ARG A 136 -7.12 -1.17 -13.90
C ARG A 136 -6.80 -2.63 -14.13
N TYR A 137 -7.13 -3.48 -13.14
CA TYR A 137 -6.94 -4.92 -13.25
C TYR A 137 -7.94 -5.68 -12.38
N ARG A 138 -8.02 -6.99 -12.58
CA ARG A 138 -8.79 -7.90 -11.75
C ARG A 138 -7.86 -8.89 -11.07
N TRP A 139 -8.15 -9.17 -9.82
CA TRP A 139 -7.45 -10.16 -9.02
C TRP A 139 -8.49 -10.90 -8.16
N GLN A 140 -8.54 -12.23 -8.28
CA GLN A 140 -9.45 -13.08 -7.50
C GLN A 140 -10.90 -12.55 -7.43
N ASP A 141 -11.50 -12.27 -8.60
CA ASP A 141 -12.85 -11.75 -8.78
C ASP A 141 -13.08 -10.30 -8.29
N GLU A 142 -12.09 -9.66 -7.72
CA GLU A 142 -12.15 -8.24 -7.38
C GLU A 142 -11.57 -7.34 -8.49
N ALA A 143 -12.20 -6.18 -8.67
CA ALA A 143 -11.76 -5.16 -9.61
C ALA A 143 -10.99 -4.06 -8.87
N TYR A 144 -9.78 -3.75 -9.35
CA TYR A 144 -8.89 -2.75 -8.78
C TYR A 144 -8.59 -1.63 -9.75
N GLU A 145 -8.29 -0.45 -9.21
CA GLU A 145 -7.68 0.66 -9.91
C GLU A 145 -6.42 1.13 -9.18
N ILE A 146 -5.50 1.71 -9.93
CA ILE A 146 -4.26 2.25 -9.38
C ILE A 146 -4.36 3.77 -9.25
N LEU A 147 -3.99 4.28 -8.08
CA LEU A 147 -3.74 5.71 -7.85
C LEU A 147 -2.24 5.97 -7.75
N VAL A 148 -1.79 7.15 -8.17
CA VAL A 148 -0.36 7.52 -8.18
C VAL A 148 -0.12 8.84 -7.46
N PHE A 149 0.97 8.90 -6.73
CA PHE A 149 1.55 10.11 -6.14
C PHE A 149 2.91 10.39 -6.75
N GLY A 150 3.21 11.67 -7.04
CA GLY A 150 4.52 12.08 -7.52
C GLY A 150 4.76 11.92 -9.02
N GLY A 151 3.69 11.85 -9.81
CA GLY A 151 3.79 11.78 -11.26
C GLY A 151 2.58 11.14 -11.92
N LYS A 152 2.76 10.64 -13.11
CA LYS A 152 1.75 9.91 -13.89
C LYS A 152 2.15 8.44 -14.00
N LEU A 153 1.18 7.58 -14.24
CA LEU A 153 1.40 6.15 -14.44
C LEU A 153 0.65 5.68 -15.69
N SER A 154 1.36 5.08 -16.63
CA SER A 154 0.77 4.42 -17.78
C SER A 154 0.58 2.92 -17.52
N LYS A 155 -0.22 2.25 -18.36
CA LYS A 155 -0.34 0.79 -18.37
C LYS A 155 1.02 0.12 -18.62
N GLU A 156 1.83 0.69 -19.48
CA GLU A 156 3.19 0.22 -19.79
C GLU A 156 4.10 0.30 -18.56
N ASP A 157 4.11 1.42 -17.84
CA ASP A 157 4.87 1.60 -16.60
C ASP A 157 4.51 0.52 -15.58
N PHE A 158 3.22 0.28 -15.39
CA PHE A 158 2.73 -0.73 -14.45
C PHE A 158 3.12 -2.15 -14.89
N GLY A 159 3.02 -2.45 -16.17
CA GLY A 159 3.47 -3.72 -16.74
C GLY A 159 4.98 -3.95 -16.55
N ASN A 160 5.78 -2.94 -16.81
CA ASN A 160 7.25 -2.98 -16.64
C ASN A 160 7.66 -3.14 -15.17
N PHE A 161 6.93 -2.50 -14.25
CA PHE A 161 7.11 -2.67 -12.80
C PHE A 161 7.09 -4.16 -12.41
N TRP A 162 6.05 -4.89 -12.82
CA TRP A 162 5.89 -6.31 -12.50
C TRP A 162 6.84 -7.21 -13.27
N LYS A 163 7.08 -6.90 -14.54
CA LYS A 163 8.05 -7.64 -15.38
C LYS A 163 9.45 -7.59 -14.80
N ASN A 164 9.88 -6.43 -14.31
CA ASN A 164 11.19 -6.28 -13.65
C ASN A 164 11.32 -7.14 -12.38
N LEU A 165 10.20 -7.45 -11.72
CA LEU A 165 10.16 -8.35 -10.56
C LEU A 165 10.03 -9.84 -10.94
N GLY A 166 10.01 -10.17 -12.24
CA GLY A 166 9.82 -11.53 -12.73
C GLY A 166 8.37 -12.02 -12.67
N ILE A 167 7.41 -11.11 -12.53
CA ILE A 167 5.97 -11.42 -12.46
C ILE A 167 5.25 -10.83 -13.67
N ASN A 168 4.56 -11.70 -14.43
CA ASN A 168 3.69 -11.24 -15.52
C ASN A 168 2.27 -11.01 -14.97
N LYS A 169 1.92 -9.75 -14.72
CA LYS A 169 0.53 -9.35 -14.46
C LYS A 169 -0.09 -8.87 -15.77
N ASN A 170 -1.05 -9.64 -16.27
CA ASN A 170 -1.90 -9.18 -17.36
C ASN A 170 -2.88 -8.14 -16.79
N THR A 171 -2.73 -6.89 -17.21
CA THR A 171 -3.75 -5.87 -17.02
C THR A 171 -4.90 -6.18 -17.99
N SER A 172 -5.86 -7.00 -17.56
CA SER A 172 -7.08 -7.18 -18.34
C SER A 172 -7.93 -5.92 -18.20
N GLU A 173 -8.24 -5.33 -19.34
CA GLU A 173 -9.26 -4.29 -19.42
C GLU A 173 -10.60 -4.92 -18.98
N GLY A 174 -11.15 -4.44 -17.91
CA GLY A 174 -12.48 -4.78 -17.45
C GLY A 174 -13.32 -3.54 -17.32
#